data_84d2063b43d79cd854bb158f85d01fd1
#
_entry.id   84d2063b43d79cd854bb158f85d01fd1
#
_cell.length_a   1.000
_cell.length_b   1.000
_cell.length_c   1.000
_cell.angle_alpha   90.00
_cell.angle_beta   90.00
_cell.angle_gamma   90.00
#
_symmetry.space_group_name_H-M   'P 1'
#
loop_
_entity.id
_entity.type
_entity.pdbx_description
1 polymer ?
#
loop_
_entity_poly.entity_id
_entity_poly.type
_entity_poly.pdbx_seq_one_letter_code
_entity_poly.pdbx_strand_id
1 'polypeptide(L)'
;VQVNGADVPFLVSEYQEYNEAMLEVTIPVDEQAELVMEYSGFPQESRNMSTMQGSKEISTEYLCLENSALSPRLMNVMPGENGYPATIEITLPAPMTAIPFGSSEAEVIAEHDNDTKTWRYEANGTGGILYAGDYICENIEAGGMTIEFYYGRKHQSVMEAAGAVEAVKSVVDYCTEHYGPLSFGTGETLKLIQSRVTGGGYATNGASLLDEADFTADNLGNADKGGGAGEVMIHELVHQWWGLGNMFDSSDATCPWSAEGLT
;
A
#
# COMPACT_ATOMS: atom_id res chain seq x y z
N VAL A 1 -4.32 25.62 -13.81
CA VAL A 1 -5.23 25.50 -12.65
C VAL A 1 -6.51 26.24 -12.98
N GLN A 2 -7.65 25.60 -12.73
CA GLN A 2 -8.97 26.19 -12.94
C GLN A 2 -9.78 26.14 -11.65
N VAL A 3 -10.57 27.16 -11.41
CA VAL A 3 -11.56 27.21 -10.34
C VAL A 3 -12.93 27.50 -10.96
N ASN A 4 -13.89 26.60 -10.72
CA ASN A 4 -15.23 26.66 -11.32
C ASN A 4 -15.21 26.80 -12.86
N GLY A 5 -14.28 26.11 -13.51
CA GLY A 5 -14.11 26.14 -14.96
C GLY A 5 -13.39 27.36 -15.53
N ALA A 6 -12.94 28.29 -14.70
CA ALA A 6 -12.19 29.46 -15.14
C ALA A 6 -10.70 29.35 -14.75
N ASP A 7 -9.80 29.69 -15.68
CA ASP A 7 -8.37 29.75 -15.40
C ASP A 7 -8.07 30.83 -14.34
N VAL A 8 -7.28 30.44 -13.34
CA VAL A 8 -6.90 31.35 -12.25
C VAL A 8 -5.38 31.41 -12.11
N PRO A 9 -4.82 32.56 -11.72
CA PRO A 9 -3.41 32.65 -11.40
C PRO A 9 -3.09 31.81 -10.15
N PHE A 10 -1.93 31.20 -10.14
CA PHE A 10 -1.42 30.42 -9.03
C PHE A 10 0.07 30.67 -8.82
N LEU A 11 0.55 30.38 -7.63
CA LEU A 11 1.96 30.43 -7.27
C LEU A 11 2.40 29.03 -6.86
N VAL A 12 3.56 28.60 -7.36
CA VAL A 12 4.22 27.36 -6.90
C VAL A 12 5.47 27.76 -6.12
N SER A 13 5.57 27.31 -4.90
CA SER A 13 6.73 27.48 -4.04
C SER A 13 7.25 26.12 -3.54
N GLU A 14 8.53 26.05 -3.20
CA GLU A 14 9.11 24.89 -2.56
C GLU A 14 8.80 24.92 -1.05
N TYR A 15 8.29 23.81 -0.56
CA TYR A 15 8.13 23.59 0.88
C TYR A 15 9.31 22.75 1.39
N GLN A 16 10.32 23.44 1.90
CA GLN A 16 11.63 22.85 2.22
C GLN A 16 11.58 21.76 3.28
N GLU A 17 10.62 21.82 4.20
CA GLU A 17 10.53 20.88 5.31
C GLU A 17 10.22 19.45 4.85
N TYR A 18 9.45 19.30 3.77
CA TYR A 18 9.02 18.00 3.26
C TYR A 18 9.47 17.71 1.83
N ASN A 19 10.31 18.58 1.25
CA ASN A 19 10.72 18.48 -0.15
C ASN A 19 9.52 18.36 -1.12
N GLU A 20 8.47 19.09 -0.84
CA GLU A 20 7.23 19.13 -1.59
C GLU A 20 7.05 20.49 -2.29
N ALA A 21 6.30 20.50 -3.38
CA ALA A 21 5.84 21.75 -4.00
C ALA A 21 4.52 22.17 -3.36
N MET A 22 4.43 23.43 -2.97
CA MET A 22 3.20 24.03 -2.47
C MET A 22 2.55 24.84 -3.56
N LEU A 23 1.28 24.59 -3.84
CA LEU A 23 0.45 25.35 -4.75
C LEU A 23 -0.44 26.32 -3.95
N GLU A 24 -0.28 27.60 -4.21
CA GLU A 24 -1.18 28.63 -3.68
C GLU A 24 -2.14 29.11 -4.77
N VAL A 25 -3.43 29.01 -4.50
CA VAL A 25 -4.49 29.47 -5.37
C VAL A 25 -5.56 30.20 -4.58
N THR A 26 -6.07 31.31 -5.12
CA THR A 26 -7.17 32.04 -4.49
C THR A 26 -8.49 31.45 -4.97
N ILE A 27 -9.27 30.95 -4.02
CA ILE A 27 -10.59 30.40 -4.27
C ILE A 27 -11.64 31.41 -3.77
N PRO A 28 -12.70 31.73 -4.55
CA PRO A 28 -13.81 32.52 -4.06
C PRO A 28 -14.45 31.90 -2.81
N VAL A 29 -14.80 32.72 -1.83
CA VAL A 29 -15.42 32.26 -0.57
C VAL A 29 -16.92 32.06 -0.80
N ASP A 30 -17.26 31.14 -1.69
CA ASP A 30 -18.61 30.64 -1.87
C ASP A 30 -18.72 29.27 -1.20
N GLU A 31 -19.91 28.74 -1.04
CA GLU A 31 -20.16 27.52 -0.26
C GLU A 31 -19.46 26.28 -0.85
N GLN A 32 -19.15 26.29 -2.15
CA GLN A 32 -18.52 25.18 -2.84
C GLN A 32 -17.73 25.68 -4.06
N ALA A 33 -16.49 25.19 -4.24
CA ALA A 33 -15.69 25.48 -5.41
C ALA A 33 -15.13 24.19 -6.01
N GLU A 34 -15.18 24.06 -7.33
CA GLU A 34 -14.50 23.02 -8.08
C GLU A 34 -13.09 23.51 -8.43
N LEU A 35 -12.08 22.75 -8.01
CA LEU A 35 -10.69 23.01 -8.36
C LEU A 35 -10.17 21.94 -9.29
N VAL A 36 -9.71 22.33 -10.48
CA VAL A 36 -9.10 21.44 -11.46
C VAL A 36 -7.63 21.80 -11.61
N MET A 37 -6.76 20.79 -11.44
CA MET A 37 -5.32 20.94 -11.61
C MET A 37 -4.82 19.91 -12.60
N GLU A 38 -4.09 20.36 -13.60
CA GLU A 38 -3.30 19.50 -14.48
C GLU A 38 -1.83 19.71 -14.15
N TYR A 39 -1.10 18.62 -13.93
CA TYR A 39 0.31 18.65 -13.63
C TYR A 39 1.02 17.44 -14.24
N SER A 40 2.31 17.58 -14.45
CA SER A 40 3.16 16.51 -14.93
C SER A 40 4.52 16.58 -14.26
N GLY A 41 5.19 15.45 -14.14
CA GLY A 41 6.52 15.39 -13.55
C GLY A 41 6.90 13.95 -13.19
N PHE A 42 8.10 13.83 -12.65
CA PHE A 42 8.57 12.58 -12.04
C PHE A 42 8.76 12.84 -10.55
N PRO A 43 8.11 12.07 -9.65
CA PRO A 43 8.40 12.17 -8.23
C PRO A 43 9.86 11.78 -7.99
N GLN A 44 10.49 12.44 -7.02
CA GLN A 44 11.83 12.02 -6.60
C GLN A 44 11.73 10.62 -5.99
N GLU A 45 12.49 9.67 -6.53
CA GLU A 45 12.52 8.30 -6.02
C GLU A 45 12.98 8.28 -4.55
N SER A 46 12.26 7.51 -3.75
CA SER A 46 12.59 7.24 -2.36
C SER A 46 12.14 5.82 -2.03
N ARG A 47 13.01 5.06 -1.37
CA ARG A 47 12.75 3.68 -0.96
C ARG A 47 12.98 3.51 0.53
N ASN A 48 12.59 4.47 1.33
CA ASN A 48 12.86 4.45 2.76
C ASN A 48 11.64 3.97 3.56
N MET A 49 11.78 2.82 4.22
CA MET A 49 10.76 2.25 5.10
C MET A 49 10.51 3.06 6.37
N SER A 50 11.51 3.73 6.91
CA SER A 50 11.38 4.46 8.18
C SER A 50 10.42 5.65 8.09
N THR A 51 10.05 6.02 6.88
CA THR A 51 9.04 7.03 6.58
C THR A 51 8.19 6.53 5.44
N MET A 52 7.18 5.70 5.71
CA MET A 52 6.20 5.28 4.72
C MET A 52 5.55 6.43 3.95
N GLN A 53 5.75 7.63 4.41
CA GLN A 53 5.31 8.88 3.79
C GLN A 53 6.15 9.32 2.60
N GLY A 54 7.11 8.53 2.14
CA GLY A 54 8.05 8.97 1.12
C GLY A 54 8.43 7.95 0.07
N SER A 55 7.88 6.75 0.10
CA SER A 55 8.22 5.76 -0.91
C SER A 55 7.58 6.12 -2.24
N LYS A 56 8.43 6.34 -3.23
CA LYS A 56 8.05 6.73 -4.59
C LYS A 56 8.96 6.02 -5.56
N GLU A 57 8.38 5.26 -6.46
CA GLU A 57 9.08 4.68 -7.58
C GLU A 57 8.17 4.70 -8.80
N ILE A 58 8.69 5.10 -9.93
CA ILE A 58 8.04 4.94 -11.23
C ILE A 58 9.04 4.31 -12.17
N SER A 59 8.79 3.07 -12.55
CA SER A 59 9.56 2.35 -13.55
C SER A 59 8.64 1.61 -14.51
N THR A 60 9.20 0.95 -15.49
CA THR A 60 8.43 0.11 -16.44
C THR A 60 7.97 -1.21 -15.82
N GLU A 61 8.50 -1.57 -14.65
CA GLU A 61 8.22 -2.85 -13.99
C GLU A 61 7.43 -2.68 -12.69
N TYR A 62 7.54 -1.50 -12.07
CA TYR A 62 6.99 -1.27 -10.74
C TYR A 62 6.64 0.20 -10.55
N LEU A 63 5.55 0.43 -9.83
CA LEU A 63 5.11 1.75 -9.43
C LEU A 63 4.71 1.70 -7.95
N CYS A 64 5.20 2.67 -7.20
CA CYS A 64 4.72 2.97 -5.85
C CYS A 64 4.48 4.47 -5.76
N LEU A 65 3.25 4.86 -5.48
CA LEU A 65 2.85 6.25 -5.26
C LEU A 65 2.16 6.35 -3.91
N GLU A 66 2.75 7.11 -3.03
CA GLU A 66 2.24 7.33 -1.69
C GLU A 66 1.89 8.80 -1.47
N ASN A 67 0.79 9.03 -0.75
CA ASN A 67 0.38 10.35 -0.27
C ASN A 67 0.39 11.44 -1.36
N SER A 68 1.17 12.49 -1.16
CA SER A 68 1.26 13.64 -2.07
C SER A 68 1.86 13.31 -3.45
N ALA A 69 2.49 12.16 -3.63
CA ALA A 69 2.94 11.72 -4.95
C ALA A 69 1.78 11.21 -5.81
N LEU A 70 0.74 10.69 -5.18
CA LEU A 70 -0.45 10.19 -5.88
C LEU A 70 -1.44 11.33 -6.15
N SER A 71 -1.67 12.21 -5.17
CA SER A 71 -2.63 13.30 -5.30
C SER A 71 -2.25 14.54 -4.49
N PRO A 72 -2.58 15.75 -4.95
CA PRO A 72 -2.46 16.95 -4.14
C PRO A 72 -3.30 16.86 -2.86
N ARG A 73 -2.81 17.43 -1.78
CA ARG A 73 -3.52 17.52 -0.49
C ARG A 73 -3.68 18.96 -0.04
N LEU A 74 -4.73 19.23 0.71
CA LEU A 74 -4.91 20.52 1.35
C LEU A 74 -3.99 20.64 2.57
N MET A 75 -3.20 21.70 2.66
CA MET A 75 -2.19 21.88 3.71
C MET A 75 -2.72 21.88 5.14
N ASN A 76 -3.95 22.32 5.36
CA ASN A 76 -4.52 22.47 6.69
C ASN A 76 -5.54 21.38 7.05
N VAL A 77 -5.63 20.32 6.24
CA VAL A 77 -6.48 19.16 6.53
C VAL A 77 -5.60 18.09 7.13
N MET A 78 -5.76 17.85 8.42
CA MET A 78 -5.02 16.79 9.11
C MET A 78 -5.41 15.43 8.53
N PRO A 79 -4.44 14.61 8.13
CA PRO A 79 -4.72 13.25 7.72
C PRO A 79 -5.34 12.47 8.88
N GLY A 80 -6.41 11.76 8.63
CA GLY A 80 -6.98 10.79 9.56
C GLY A 80 -8.24 11.19 10.32
N GLU A 81 -8.47 12.47 10.60
CA GLU A 81 -9.69 12.86 11.30
C GLU A 81 -10.87 13.19 10.35
N ASN A 82 -10.57 13.57 9.10
CA ASN A 82 -11.58 13.88 8.08
C ASN A 82 -11.06 13.55 6.68
N GLY A 83 -10.63 12.27 6.48
CA GLY A 83 -10.29 11.83 5.14
C GLY A 83 -11.46 12.05 4.18
N TYR A 84 -11.22 12.80 3.13
CA TYR A 84 -12.23 12.97 2.08
C TYR A 84 -12.19 11.75 1.16
N PRO A 85 -13.34 11.20 0.77
CA PRO A 85 -13.39 10.14 -0.22
C PRO A 85 -12.87 10.68 -1.55
N ALA A 86 -12.07 9.87 -2.23
CA ALA A 86 -11.54 10.22 -3.54
C ALA A 86 -11.71 9.03 -4.49
N THR A 87 -12.19 9.30 -5.70
CA THR A 87 -12.15 8.35 -6.80
C THR A 87 -10.83 8.54 -7.53
N ILE A 88 -10.04 7.50 -7.65
CA ILE A 88 -8.77 7.50 -8.36
C ILE A 88 -8.88 6.67 -9.62
N GLU A 89 -8.54 7.28 -10.74
CA GLU A 89 -8.37 6.61 -12.03
C GLU A 89 -6.92 6.70 -12.45
N ILE A 90 -6.32 5.56 -12.77
CA ILE A 90 -4.93 5.50 -13.23
C ILE A 90 -4.81 4.64 -14.47
N THR A 91 -4.11 5.15 -15.47
CA THR A 91 -3.80 4.41 -16.69
C THR A 91 -2.37 3.89 -16.63
N LEU A 92 -2.23 2.59 -16.71
CA LEU A 92 -0.98 1.85 -16.55
C LEU A 92 -0.71 0.97 -17.78
N PRO A 93 0.56 0.57 -18.04
CA PRO A 93 0.87 -0.51 -18.99
C PRO A 93 0.03 -1.76 -18.71
N ALA A 94 -0.47 -2.41 -19.77
CA ALA A 94 -1.41 -3.53 -19.66
C ALA A 94 -0.95 -4.71 -18.77
N PRO A 95 0.37 -5.04 -18.65
CA PRO A 95 0.84 -6.07 -17.72
C PRO A 95 0.73 -5.68 -16.24
N MET A 96 0.63 -4.38 -15.93
CA MET A 96 0.59 -3.93 -14.55
C MET A 96 -0.81 -4.09 -13.95
N THR A 97 -0.84 -4.63 -12.74
CA THR A 97 -2.02 -4.67 -11.88
C THR A 97 -1.93 -3.53 -10.88
N ALA A 98 -2.98 -2.72 -10.78
CA ALA A 98 -3.08 -1.67 -9.77
C ALA A 98 -3.58 -2.27 -8.44
N ILE A 99 -2.86 -2.01 -7.36
CA ILE A 99 -3.15 -2.54 -6.02
C ILE A 99 -3.25 -1.36 -5.06
N PRO A 100 -4.46 -0.87 -4.75
CA PRO A 100 -4.65 0.09 -3.68
C PRO A 100 -4.29 -0.54 -2.34
N PHE A 101 -3.57 0.19 -1.51
CA PHE A 101 -3.23 -0.26 -0.18
C PHE A 101 -4.44 -0.21 0.76
N GLY A 102 -4.57 -1.20 1.64
CA GLY A 102 -5.73 -1.33 2.51
C GLY A 102 -6.89 -2.10 1.84
N SER A 103 -8.11 -1.83 2.27
CA SER A 103 -9.31 -2.58 1.88
C SER A 103 -9.94 -2.16 0.54
N SER A 104 -9.40 -1.14 -0.13
CA SER A 104 -9.93 -0.70 -1.43
C SER A 104 -9.61 -1.70 -2.53
N GLU A 105 -10.57 -1.92 -3.43
CA GLU A 105 -10.43 -2.78 -4.60
C GLU A 105 -10.33 -1.93 -5.86
N ALA A 106 -9.42 -2.31 -6.78
CA ALA A 106 -9.29 -1.67 -8.07
C ALA A 106 -9.93 -2.52 -9.16
N GLU A 107 -10.70 -1.86 -10.03
CA GLU A 107 -11.32 -2.50 -11.20
C GLU A 107 -10.78 -1.91 -12.51
N VAL A 108 -10.68 -2.73 -13.55
CA VAL A 108 -10.37 -2.25 -14.90
C VAL A 108 -11.62 -1.65 -15.51
N ILE A 109 -11.60 -0.35 -15.82
CA ILE A 109 -12.72 0.35 -16.44
C ILE A 109 -12.53 0.58 -17.94
N ALA A 110 -11.31 0.50 -18.46
CA ALA A 110 -11.01 0.61 -19.89
C ALA A 110 -9.73 -0.13 -20.26
N GLU A 111 -9.72 -0.70 -21.47
CA GLU A 111 -8.53 -1.22 -22.15
C GLU A 111 -8.31 -0.40 -23.42
N HIS A 112 -7.07 -0.07 -23.71
CA HIS A 112 -6.71 0.83 -24.82
C HIS A 112 -5.82 0.14 -25.87
N ASP A 113 -5.91 0.59 -27.10
CA ASP A 113 -5.16 0.03 -28.24
C ASP A 113 -3.63 0.18 -28.16
N ASN A 114 -3.15 1.01 -27.23
CA ASN A 114 -1.73 1.26 -26.98
C ASN A 114 -1.14 0.41 -25.84
N ASP A 115 -1.71 -0.77 -25.59
CA ASP A 115 -1.29 -1.69 -24.53
C ASP A 115 -1.29 -1.05 -23.13
N THR A 116 -2.31 -0.24 -22.84
CA THR A 116 -2.56 0.29 -21.51
C THR A 116 -3.95 -0.07 -21.01
N LYS A 117 -4.14 -0.02 -19.69
CA LYS A 117 -5.43 -0.21 -19.03
C LYS A 117 -5.67 0.90 -18.04
N THR A 118 -6.91 1.37 -17.94
CA THR A 118 -7.33 2.30 -16.90
C THR A 118 -8.01 1.53 -15.78
N TRP A 119 -7.47 1.71 -14.59
CA TRP A 119 -7.98 1.18 -13.34
C TRP A 119 -8.68 2.29 -12.57
N ARG A 120 -9.72 1.93 -11.81
CA ARG A 120 -10.44 2.82 -10.90
C ARG A 120 -10.55 2.18 -9.53
N TYR A 121 -10.42 3.00 -8.49
CA TYR A 121 -10.74 2.60 -7.13
C TYR A 121 -11.19 3.79 -6.29
N GLU A 122 -11.93 3.49 -5.22
CA GLU A 122 -12.36 4.48 -4.23
C GLU A 122 -11.35 4.48 -3.07
N ALA A 123 -10.67 5.60 -2.86
CA ALA A 123 -9.77 5.79 -1.74
C ALA A 123 -10.53 6.48 -0.60
N ASN A 124 -10.55 5.84 0.55
CA ASN A 124 -11.10 6.40 1.78
C ASN A 124 -9.95 6.90 2.65
N GLY A 125 -10.07 8.11 3.18
CA GLY A 125 -9.07 8.67 4.08
C GLY A 125 -7.94 9.40 3.36
N THR A 126 -6.71 9.21 3.77
CA THR A 126 -5.51 9.99 3.45
C THR A 126 -4.98 9.86 2.03
N GLY A 127 -5.84 9.80 1.03
CA GLY A 127 -5.45 9.85 -0.39
C GLY A 127 -4.96 8.53 -0.98
N GLY A 128 -4.80 7.52 -0.17
CA GLY A 128 -4.41 6.21 -0.61
C GLY A 128 -2.91 6.07 -0.92
N ILE A 129 -2.50 4.84 -0.94
CA ILE A 129 -1.19 4.38 -1.42
C ILE A 129 -1.49 3.41 -2.55
N LEU A 130 -0.79 3.55 -3.65
CA LEU A 130 -0.97 2.70 -4.82
C LEU A 130 0.32 2.00 -5.17
N TYR A 131 0.24 0.68 -5.26
CA TYR A 131 1.27 -0.17 -5.84
C TYR A 131 0.82 -0.66 -7.20
N ALA A 132 1.74 -0.79 -8.14
CA ALA A 132 1.46 -1.48 -9.38
C ALA A 132 2.70 -2.18 -9.93
N GLY A 133 2.48 -3.30 -10.61
CA GLY A 133 3.54 -4.09 -11.22
C GLY A 133 2.99 -5.26 -12.02
N ASP A 134 3.87 -6.02 -12.68
CA ASP A 134 3.50 -7.29 -13.29
C ASP A 134 3.39 -8.35 -12.21
N TYR A 135 2.28 -8.30 -11.46
CA TYR A 135 2.00 -9.18 -10.35
C TYR A 135 1.20 -10.42 -10.76
N ILE A 136 1.45 -11.50 -10.04
CA ILE A 136 0.53 -12.60 -9.87
C ILE A 136 -0.22 -12.34 -8.57
N CYS A 137 -1.52 -12.58 -8.56
CA CYS A 137 -2.34 -12.61 -7.35
C CYS A 137 -2.76 -14.05 -7.07
N GLU A 138 -2.36 -14.57 -5.91
CA GLU A 138 -2.87 -15.82 -5.37
C GLU A 138 -3.92 -15.53 -4.31
N ASN A 139 -5.13 -16.06 -4.51
CA ASN A 139 -6.19 -15.97 -3.52
C ASN A 139 -6.12 -17.18 -2.58
N ILE A 140 -5.83 -16.91 -1.31
CA ILE A 140 -5.64 -17.93 -0.28
C ILE A 140 -6.81 -17.87 0.71
N GLU A 141 -7.60 -18.93 0.80
CA GLU A 141 -8.65 -19.03 1.79
C GLU A 141 -8.08 -19.60 3.10
N ALA A 142 -8.02 -18.79 4.15
CA ALA A 142 -7.51 -19.17 5.46
C ALA A 142 -8.13 -18.34 6.58
N GLY A 143 -8.31 -18.93 7.75
CA GLY A 143 -8.82 -18.23 8.93
C GLY A 143 -10.21 -17.60 8.78
N GLY A 144 -10.99 -18.03 7.78
CA GLY A 144 -12.29 -17.46 7.45
C GLY A 144 -12.24 -16.16 6.65
N MET A 145 -11.09 -15.85 6.02
CA MET A 145 -10.90 -14.69 5.17
C MET A 145 -10.19 -15.07 3.87
N THR A 146 -10.22 -14.17 2.89
CA THR A 146 -9.42 -14.26 1.68
C THR A 146 -8.13 -13.47 1.86
N ILE A 147 -6.96 -14.08 1.59
CA ILE A 147 -5.69 -13.40 1.50
C ILE A 147 -5.35 -13.25 0.02
N GLU A 148 -5.26 -12.02 -0.44
CA GLU A 148 -4.76 -11.68 -1.77
C GLU A 148 -3.25 -11.49 -1.71
N PHE A 149 -2.52 -12.46 -2.20
CA PHE A 149 -1.06 -12.44 -2.18
C PHE A 149 -0.52 -11.99 -3.55
N TYR A 150 -0.03 -10.76 -3.60
CA TYR A 150 0.54 -10.14 -4.78
C TYR A 150 2.07 -10.23 -4.77
N TYR A 151 2.63 -10.93 -5.73
CA TYR A 151 4.07 -11.00 -5.94
C TYR A 151 4.43 -10.91 -7.42
N GLY A 152 5.62 -10.36 -7.72
CA GLY A 152 6.08 -10.18 -9.09
C GLY A 152 6.23 -11.52 -9.82
N ARG A 153 5.76 -11.59 -11.04
CA ARG A 153 5.79 -12.81 -11.89
C ARG A 153 7.18 -13.46 -11.97
N LYS A 154 8.24 -12.66 -11.89
CA LYS A 154 9.63 -13.15 -11.87
C LYS A 154 9.97 -14.04 -10.66
N HIS A 155 9.20 -13.96 -9.58
CA HIS A 155 9.39 -14.75 -8.36
C HIS A 155 8.53 -16.01 -8.30
N GLN A 156 7.67 -16.24 -9.29
CA GLN A 156 6.73 -17.36 -9.28
C GLN A 156 7.41 -18.71 -8.98
N SER A 157 8.49 -19.01 -9.69
CA SER A 157 9.19 -20.30 -9.52
C SER A 157 9.79 -20.51 -8.12
N VAL A 158 10.26 -19.44 -7.49
CA VAL A 158 10.80 -19.48 -6.12
C VAL A 158 9.67 -19.65 -5.11
N MET A 159 8.54 -18.98 -5.31
CA MET A 159 7.35 -19.08 -4.45
C MET A 159 6.75 -20.48 -4.50
N GLU A 160 6.58 -21.04 -5.69
CA GLU A 160 6.08 -22.40 -5.89
C GLU A 160 7.02 -23.45 -5.27
N ALA A 161 8.34 -23.32 -5.51
CA ALA A 161 9.34 -24.27 -4.98
C ALA A 161 9.41 -24.23 -3.44
N ALA A 162 9.18 -23.10 -2.83
CA ALA A 162 9.16 -22.93 -1.39
C ALA A 162 7.83 -23.35 -0.74
N GLY A 163 6.75 -23.51 -1.50
CA GLY A 163 5.41 -23.74 -0.95
C GLY A 163 4.87 -22.52 -0.18
N ALA A 164 5.17 -21.32 -0.65
CA ALA A 164 4.89 -20.09 0.07
C ALA A 164 3.39 -19.86 0.32
N VAL A 165 2.52 -20.23 -0.62
CA VAL A 165 1.05 -20.12 -0.48
C VAL A 165 0.56 -21.00 0.68
N GLU A 166 1.00 -22.25 0.77
CA GLU A 166 0.63 -23.15 1.86
C GLU A 166 1.20 -22.70 3.21
N ALA A 167 2.38 -22.11 3.20
CA ALA A 167 2.97 -21.56 4.42
C ALA A 167 2.18 -20.35 4.95
N VAL A 168 1.80 -19.40 4.09
CA VAL A 168 0.93 -18.28 4.44
C VAL A 168 -0.40 -18.78 5.00
N LYS A 169 -1.03 -19.74 4.30
CA LYS A 169 -2.27 -20.37 4.78
C LYS A 169 -2.11 -20.94 6.18
N SER A 170 -1.06 -21.69 6.41
CA SER A 170 -0.79 -22.36 7.70
C SER A 170 -0.60 -21.35 8.83
N VAL A 171 0.09 -20.22 8.58
CA VAL A 171 0.28 -19.16 9.57
C VAL A 171 -1.07 -18.51 9.93
N VAL A 172 -1.88 -18.18 8.93
CA VAL A 172 -3.18 -17.54 9.15
C VAL A 172 -4.14 -18.46 9.90
N ASP A 173 -4.20 -19.74 9.51
CA ASP A 173 -5.02 -20.74 10.19
C ASP A 173 -4.58 -20.92 11.65
N TYR A 174 -3.25 -21.00 11.89
CA TYR A 174 -2.69 -21.08 13.24
C TYR A 174 -3.03 -19.87 14.09
N CYS A 175 -2.80 -18.67 13.58
CA CYS A 175 -3.11 -17.45 14.33
C CYS A 175 -4.60 -17.31 14.61
N THR A 176 -5.45 -17.66 13.65
CA THR A 176 -6.91 -17.65 13.85
C THR A 176 -7.36 -18.65 14.91
N GLU A 177 -6.80 -19.85 14.90
CA GLU A 177 -7.13 -20.91 15.89
C GLU A 177 -6.71 -20.51 17.30
N HIS A 178 -5.52 -19.91 17.46
CA HIS A 178 -4.93 -19.67 18.78
C HIS A 178 -5.23 -18.28 19.34
N TYR A 179 -5.39 -17.27 18.48
CA TYR A 179 -5.60 -15.88 18.88
C TYR A 179 -6.97 -15.33 18.49
N GLY A 180 -7.76 -16.13 17.76
CA GLY A 180 -9.07 -15.74 17.28
C GLY A 180 -9.06 -15.09 15.89
N PRO A 181 -10.25 -14.90 15.30
CA PRO A 181 -10.36 -14.25 13.99
C PRO A 181 -9.94 -12.78 14.07
N LEU A 182 -9.49 -12.23 12.95
CA LEU A 182 -9.27 -10.80 12.83
C LEU A 182 -10.59 -10.05 13.04
N SER A 183 -10.58 -9.08 13.93
CA SER A 183 -11.80 -8.40 14.40
C SER A 183 -11.85 -6.91 14.05
N PHE A 184 -10.85 -6.38 13.35
CA PHE A 184 -10.79 -4.95 13.11
C PHE A 184 -10.39 -4.63 11.66
N GLY A 185 -11.19 -3.77 11.05
CA GLY A 185 -10.86 -2.90 9.93
C GLY A 185 -10.56 -3.52 8.56
N THR A 186 -10.42 -4.82 8.47
CA THR A 186 -9.94 -5.46 7.24
C THR A 186 -11.05 -5.96 6.33
N GLY A 187 -12.29 -5.99 6.80
CA GLY A 187 -13.32 -6.72 6.10
C GLY A 187 -12.99 -8.21 6.05
N GLU A 188 -13.28 -8.85 4.90
CA GLU A 188 -13.02 -10.27 4.68
C GLU A 188 -11.73 -10.52 3.87
N THR A 189 -10.99 -9.48 3.51
CA THR A 189 -9.81 -9.54 2.64
C THR A 189 -8.58 -8.93 3.30
N LEU A 190 -7.46 -9.64 3.26
CA LEU A 190 -6.13 -9.19 3.67
C LEU A 190 -5.20 -9.21 2.46
N LYS A 191 -4.45 -8.13 2.24
CA LYS A 191 -3.48 -8.06 1.14
C LYS A 191 -2.04 -8.28 1.64
N LEU A 192 -1.32 -9.19 0.99
CA LEU A 192 0.12 -9.30 1.08
C LEU A 192 0.71 -8.79 -0.23
N ILE A 193 1.54 -7.75 -0.18
CA ILE A 193 2.01 -7.07 -1.38
C ILE A 193 3.54 -7.05 -1.37
N GLN A 194 4.15 -7.72 -2.33
CA GLN A 194 5.57 -7.55 -2.60
C GLN A 194 5.82 -6.13 -3.08
N SER A 195 6.77 -5.46 -2.46
CA SER A 195 7.15 -4.10 -2.76
C SER A 195 8.66 -3.99 -2.98
N ARG A 196 9.14 -2.81 -3.32
CA ARG A 196 10.57 -2.48 -3.40
C ARG A 196 11.00 -1.53 -2.28
N VAL A 197 10.31 -1.59 -1.17
CA VAL A 197 10.73 -0.90 0.05
C VAL A 197 11.95 -1.60 0.58
N THR A 198 12.98 -0.87 0.96
CA THR A 198 14.20 -1.46 1.51
C THR A 198 14.12 -1.57 3.02
N GLY A 199 14.45 -2.76 3.54
CA GLY A 199 14.70 -2.94 4.96
C GLY A 199 13.70 -3.79 5.73
N GLY A 200 12.97 -4.69 5.07
CA GLY A 200 12.07 -5.65 5.72
C GLY A 200 10.63 -5.58 5.24
N GLY A 201 9.69 -5.59 6.13
CA GLY A 201 8.27 -5.51 5.85
C GLY A 201 7.60 -4.33 6.54
N TYR A 202 6.33 -4.17 6.31
CA TYR A 202 5.48 -3.22 7.01
C TYR A 202 4.03 -3.66 6.98
N ALA A 203 3.40 -3.67 8.13
CA ALA A 203 2.00 -4.02 8.24
C ALA A 203 1.13 -2.81 8.61
N THR A 204 -0.07 -2.78 8.08
CA THR A 204 -1.17 -1.92 8.50
C THR A 204 -2.46 -2.74 8.48
N ASN A 205 -3.55 -2.17 8.98
CA ASN A 205 -4.85 -2.85 8.98
C ASN A 205 -5.25 -3.28 7.56
N GLY A 206 -5.31 -4.57 7.34
CA GLY A 206 -5.76 -5.18 6.09
C GLY A 206 -4.71 -5.28 4.98
N ALA A 207 -3.46 -4.87 5.22
CA ALA A 207 -2.41 -5.05 4.24
C ALA A 207 -1.02 -5.14 4.86
N SER A 208 -0.15 -5.95 4.27
CA SER A 208 1.26 -6.03 4.63
C SER A 208 2.13 -5.89 3.38
N LEU A 209 3.18 -5.08 3.50
CA LEU A 209 4.20 -4.91 2.47
C LEU A 209 5.40 -5.78 2.78
N LEU A 210 5.95 -6.40 1.75
CA LEU A 210 7.07 -7.32 1.85
C LEU A 210 8.19 -6.89 0.90
N ASP A 211 9.42 -6.80 1.39
CA ASP A 211 10.56 -6.41 0.53
C ASP A 211 10.82 -7.49 -0.53
N GLU A 212 10.94 -7.07 -1.78
CA GLU A 212 11.31 -7.93 -2.91
C GLU A 212 12.63 -8.71 -2.65
N ALA A 213 13.55 -8.13 -1.87
CA ALA A 213 14.82 -8.76 -1.54
C ALA A 213 14.68 -10.05 -0.72
N ASP A 214 13.54 -10.24 -0.05
CA ASP A 214 13.27 -11.44 0.74
C ASP A 214 12.74 -12.62 -0.10
N PHE A 215 12.34 -12.37 -1.36
CA PHE A 215 11.79 -13.38 -2.26
C PHE A 215 12.91 -14.17 -2.96
N THR A 216 13.75 -14.79 -2.19
CA THR A 216 14.89 -15.59 -2.66
C THR A 216 14.81 -17.04 -2.14
N ALA A 217 15.45 -17.98 -2.85
CA ALA A 217 15.51 -19.35 -2.39
C ALA A 217 16.27 -19.53 -1.05
N ASP A 218 17.13 -18.57 -0.70
CA ASP A 218 17.88 -18.60 0.56
C ASP A 218 17.02 -18.18 1.76
N ASN A 219 15.96 -17.39 1.52
CA ASN A 219 15.02 -16.96 2.56
C ASN A 219 13.77 -17.85 2.55
N LEU A 220 13.13 -17.98 1.40
CA LEU A 220 11.94 -18.82 1.24
C LEU A 220 12.32 -20.30 1.21
N GLY A 221 11.59 -21.13 1.94
CA GLY A 221 11.87 -22.56 2.05
C GLY A 221 12.98 -22.91 3.05
N ASN A 222 13.67 -21.95 3.63
CA ASN A 222 14.68 -22.18 4.65
C ASN A 222 14.03 -22.32 6.03
N ALA A 223 14.10 -23.53 6.63
CA ALA A 223 13.47 -23.82 7.92
C ALA A 223 13.98 -22.94 9.07
N ASP A 224 15.24 -22.50 9.00
CA ASP A 224 15.83 -21.60 10.02
C ASP A 224 15.40 -20.14 9.86
N LYS A 225 14.70 -19.83 8.77
CA LYS A 225 14.24 -18.48 8.41
C LYS A 225 12.72 -18.42 8.15
N GLY A 226 11.93 -19.24 8.85
CA GLY A 226 10.48 -19.24 8.71
C GLY A 226 9.92 -20.14 7.60
N GLY A 227 10.73 -21.00 6.99
CA GLY A 227 10.25 -21.96 5.99
C GLY A 227 9.71 -21.29 4.72
N GLY A 228 8.60 -21.85 4.19
CA GLY A 228 8.03 -21.41 2.91
C GLY A 228 7.58 -19.96 2.85
N ALA A 229 7.17 -19.36 3.99
CA ALA A 229 6.74 -17.98 4.04
C ALA A 229 7.89 -16.99 4.28
N GLY A 230 9.02 -17.47 4.81
CA GLY A 230 10.11 -16.57 5.23
C GLY A 230 9.81 -15.79 6.52
N GLU A 231 10.86 -15.41 7.24
CA GLU A 231 10.74 -14.76 8.55
C GLU A 231 9.98 -13.43 8.48
N VAL A 232 10.37 -12.55 7.54
CA VAL A 232 9.74 -11.22 7.39
C VAL A 232 8.28 -11.33 7.02
N MET A 233 7.93 -12.24 6.10
CA MET A 233 6.54 -12.42 5.69
C MET A 233 5.66 -12.89 6.84
N ILE A 234 6.15 -13.83 7.67
CA ILE A 234 5.44 -14.29 8.86
C ILE A 234 5.28 -13.14 9.85
N HIS A 235 6.34 -12.39 10.12
CA HIS A 235 6.35 -11.25 11.02
C HIS A 235 5.28 -10.22 10.63
N GLU A 236 5.30 -9.73 9.37
CA GLU A 236 4.33 -8.74 8.89
C GLU A 236 2.89 -9.26 8.86
N LEU A 237 2.72 -10.55 8.62
CA LEU A 237 1.41 -11.18 8.64
C LEU A 237 0.87 -11.29 10.08
N VAL A 238 1.70 -11.66 11.03
CA VAL A 238 1.33 -11.81 12.45
C VAL A 238 1.02 -10.47 13.10
N HIS A 239 1.55 -9.36 12.57
CA HIS A 239 1.15 -8.01 13.01
C HIS A 239 -0.37 -7.77 12.94
N GLN A 240 -1.09 -8.45 12.07
CA GLN A 240 -2.56 -8.35 12.01
C GLN A 240 -3.21 -8.79 13.33
N TRP A 241 -2.59 -9.66 14.11
CA TRP A 241 -3.01 -10.08 15.47
C TRP A 241 -2.30 -9.30 16.55
N TRP A 242 -1.00 -9.02 16.42
CA TRP A 242 -0.16 -8.34 17.40
C TRP A 242 0.38 -7.01 16.85
N GLY A 243 0.29 -5.96 17.64
CA GLY A 243 0.68 -4.61 17.20
C GLY A 243 -0.43 -3.83 16.51
N LEU A 244 -1.26 -4.48 15.71
CA LEU A 244 -2.45 -3.88 15.08
C LEU A 244 -3.74 -4.36 15.76
N GLY A 245 -3.90 -5.66 15.93
CA GLY A 245 -5.09 -6.27 16.53
C GLY A 245 -5.15 -6.18 18.05
N ASN A 246 -4.07 -6.52 18.68
CA ASN A 246 -3.94 -6.50 20.14
C ASN A 246 -2.72 -5.67 20.51
N MET A 247 -2.93 -4.44 20.90
CA MET A 247 -1.91 -3.59 21.48
C MET A 247 -2.09 -3.46 23.00
N PHE A 248 -1.09 -3.90 23.77
CA PHE A 248 -1.00 -3.58 25.17
C PHE A 248 -0.37 -2.20 25.30
N ASP A 249 -1.15 -1.23 25.78
CA ASP A 249 -0.71 0.14 26.09
C ASP A 249 0.16 0.81 24.99
N SER A 250 -0.49 1.24 23.92
CA SER A 250 0.15 2.02 22.83
C SER A 250 0.71 3.38 23.29
N SER A 251 0.42 3.80 24.52
CA SER A 251 0.93 5.06 25.08
C SER A 251 2.35 4.94 25.63
N ASP A 252 2.85 3.72 25.84
CA ASP A 252 4.20 3.48 26.31
C ASP A 252 5.16 3.15 25.15
N ALA A 253 5.80 4.18 24.60
CA ALA A 253 6.81 4.04 23.56
C ALA A 253 8.03 3.17 23.99
N THR A 254 8.13 2.78 25.26
CA THR A 254 9.17 1.89 25.76
C THR A 254 8.77 0.42 25.75
N CYS A 255 7.57 0.10 25.27
CA CYS A 255 7.00 -1.24 25.29
C CYS A 255 6.74 -1.84 23.89
N PRO A 256 7.73 -1.80 22.95
CA PRO A 256 7.54 -2.36 21.63
C PRO A 256 7.42 -3.88 21.61
N TRP A 257 7.70 -4.56 22.73
CA TRP A 257 7.67 -6.01 22.82
C TRP A 257 6.27 -6.61 22.52
N SER A 258 5.20 -5.87 22.77
CA SER A 258 3.84 -6.36 22.51
C SER A 258 3.50 -6.32 21.00
N ALA A 259 4.17 -5.46 20.25
CA ALA A 259 4.03 -5.39 18.82
C ALA A 259 5.10 -6.21 18.10
N GLU A 260 6.37 -5.95 18.42
CA GLU A 260 7.51 -6.51 17.69
C GLU A 260 8.05 -7.82 18.29
N GLY A 261 7.85 -8.04 19.58
CA GLY A 261 8.38 -9.21 20.26
C GLY A 261 7.44 -10.42 20.28
N LEU A 262 6.18 -10.24 19.87
CA LEU A 262 5.19 -11.32 19.73
C LEU A 262 4.94 -11.67 18.26
N THR A 263 5.35 -10.83 17.36
CA THR A 263 5.36 -11.09 15.92
C THR A 263 6.63 -11.81 15.50
#